data_adb23f816ba6df70b0d9521b8adf4553
#
_entry.id   adb23f816ba6df70b0d9521b8adf4553
#
_cell.length_a   1.000
_cell.length_b   1.000
_cell.length_c   1.000
_cell.angle_alpha   90.00
_cell.angle_beta   90.00
_cell.angle_gamma   90.00
#
_symmetry.space_group_name_H-M   'P 1'
#
loop_
_entity.id
_entity.type
_entity.pdbx_description
1 polymer ?
#
loop_
_entity_poly.entity_id
_entity_poly.type
_entity_poly.pdbx_seq_one_letter_code
_entity_poly.pdbx_strand_id
1 'polypeptide(L)' 'MSQEERDNWQTIKDTMEEKGTTDNFFYKRAVAICEGKDDPMKPLE' A
#
# COMPACT_ATOMS: atom_id res chain seq x y z
N MET A 1 -6.51 -8.94 -7.44
CA MET A 1 -6.92 -7.81 -6.59
C MET A 1 -7.88 -6.90 -7.36
N SER A 2 -8.94 -6.47 -6.73
CA SER A 2 -9.93 -5.65 -7.41
C SER A 2 -9.44 -4.21 -7.53
N GLN A 3 -10.02 -3.48 -8.48
CA GLN A 3 -9.64 -2.10 -8.70
C GLN A 3 -10.00 -1.22 -7.49
N GLU A 4 -11.09 -1.57 -6.81
CA GLU A 4 -11.48 -0.82 -5.63
C GLU A 4 -10.44 -0.93 -4.52
N GLU A 5 -9.90 -2.11 -4.32
CA GLU A 5 -8.85 -2.29 -3.32
C GLU A 5 -7.62 -1.48 -3.69
N ARG A 6 -7.27 -1.48 -4.96
CA ARG A 6 -6.14 -0.74 -5.44
C ARG A 6 -6.33 0.76 -5.23
N ASP A 7 -7.51 1.26 -5.56
CA ASP A 7 -7.83 2.66 -5.34
C ASP A 7 -7.75 3.02 -3.87
N ASN A 8 -8.25 2.14 -3.03
CA ASN A 8 -8.20 2.35 -1.59
C ASN A 8 -6.76 2.46 -1.10
N TRP A 9 -5.89 1.57 -1.57
CA TRP A 9 -4.49 1.61 -1.19
C TRP A 9 -3.78 2.83 -1.75
N GLN A 10 -4.18 3.28 -2.93
CA GLN A 10 -3.64 4.51 -3.50
C GLN A 10 -3.96 5.70 -2.61
N THR A 11 -5.19 5.76 -2.11
CA THR A 11 -5.60 6.83 -1.21
C THR A 11 -4.80 6.78 0.09
N ILE A 12 -4.60 5.59 0.63
CA ILE A 12 -3.82 5.41 1.85
C ILE A 12 -2.40 5.87 1.63
N LYS A 13 -1.80 5.48 0.52
CA LYS A 13 -0.45 5.86 0.18
C LYS A 13 -0.31 7.38 0.08
N ASP A 14 -1.22 8.01 -0.64
CA ASP A 14 -1.20 9.45 -0.81
C ASP A 14 -1.33 10.17 0.53
N THR A 15 -2.24 9.70 1.36
CA THR A 15 -2.46 10.29 2.67
C THR A 15 -1.21 10.21 3.52
N MET A 16 -0.55 9.07 3.50
CA MET A 16 0.66 8.89 4.29
C MET A 16 1.80 9.76 3.79
N GLU A 17 1.90 9.92 2.48
CA GLU A 17 2.93 10.79 1.92
C GLU A 17 2.67 12.25 2.31
N GLU A 18 1.43 12.65 2.30
CA GLU A 18 1.06 14.00 2.66
C GLU A 18 1.40 14.29 4.14
N LYS A 19 1.17 13.30 5.00
CA LYS A 19 1.45 13.45 6.43
C LYS A 19 2.90 13.15 6.78
N GLY A 20 3.68 12.68 5.83
CA GLY A 20 5.05 12.31 6.08
C GLY A 20 5.21 11.00 6.81
N THR A 21 4.17 10.20 6.86
CA THR A 21 4.17 8.92 7.56
C THR A 21 4.57 7.81 6.58
N THR A 22 5.79 7.91 6.07
CA THR A 22 6.26 6.96 5.05
C THR A 22 7.19 5.90 5.62
N ASP A 23 7.43 5.94 6.92
CA ASP A 23 8.34 5.01 7.55
C ASP A 23 7.57 4.03 8.42
N ASN A 24 6.66 3.29 7.79
CA ASN A 24 5.91 2.26 8.50
C ASN A 24 5.49 1.17 7.51
N PHE A 25 5.03 0.07 8.05
CA PHE A 25 4.68 -1.09 7.25
C PHE A 25 3.46 -0.85 6.37
N PHE A 26 2.52 -0.06 6.85
CA PHE A 26 1.32 0.23 6.05
C PHE A 26 1.68 0.97 4.79
N TYR A 27 2.59 1.92 4.90
CA TYR A 27 3.02 2.64 3.72
C TYR A 27 3.72 1.72 2.73
N LYS A 28 4.63 0.89 3.23
CA LYS A 28 5.35 -0.05 2.38
C LYS A 28 4.39 -1.00 1.68
N ARG A 29 3.38 -1.44 2.42
CA ARG A 29 2.36 -2.31 1.88
C ARG A 29 1.58 -1.61 0.77
N ALA A 30 1.17 -0.36 1.01
CA ALA A 30 0.43 0.40 0.03
C ALA A 30 1.25 0.63 -1.23
N VAL A 31 2.53 0.94 -1.08
CA VAL A 31 3.42 1.13 -2.22
C VAL A 31 3.51 -0.16 -3.04
N ALA A 32 3.72 -1.27 -2.37
CA ALA A 32 3.85 -2.56 -3.06
C ALA A 32 2.59 -2.88 -3.84
N ILE A 33 1.43 -2.68 -3.24
CA ILE A 33 0.17 -2.97 -3.89
C ILE A 33 -0.05 -2.05 -5.08
N CYS A 34 0.24 -0.77 -4.92
CA CYS A 34 0.07 0.20 -5.99
C CYS A 34 1.01 -0.06 -7.16
N GLU A 35 2.17 -0.63 -6.88
CA GLU A 35 3.15 -0.95 -7.92
C GLU A 35 2.93 -2.31 -8.54
N GLY A 36 1.95 -3.04 -8.05
CA GLY A 36 1.66 -4.37 -8.56
C GLY A 36 2.57 -5.45 -8.04
N LYS A 37 3.25 -5.17 -6.93
CA LYS A 37 4.13 -6.14 -6.29
C LYS A 37 3.39 -6.91 -5.22
N ASP A 38 4.01 -7.98 -4.73
CA ASP A 38 3.41 -8.75 -3.67
C ASP A 38 3.35 -7.93 -2.37
N ASP A 39 2.24 -8.09 -1.65
CA ASP A 39 2.06 -7.45 -0.37
C ASP A 39 3.09 -8.03 0.61
N PRO A 40 3.95 -7.19 1.21
CA PRO A 40 4.98 -7.70 2.12
C PRO A 40 4.42 -8.35 3.37
N MET A 41 3.16 -8.07 3.69
CA MET A 41 2.53 -8.70 4.85
C MET A 41 1.72 -9.92 4.47
N LYS A 42 1.68 -10.26 3.20
CA LYS A 42 0.94 -11.43 2.74
C LYS A 42 1.69 -12.68 3.15
N PRO A 43 1.02 -13.64 3.78
CA PRO A 43 1.69 -14.88 4.16
C PRO A 43 2.12 -15.67 2.94
N LEU A 44 3.25 -16.33 3.08
CA LEU A 44 3.74 -17.21 2.03
C LEU A 44 2.94 -18.51 2.04
N GLU A 45 2.60 -18.98 0.88
CA GLU A 45 1.86 -20.23 0.77
C GLU A 45 2.66 -21.27 0.05
#